data_0f5a46cfd1ab96bbf58eeb44fc59ccfd
#
_entry.id   0f5a46cfd1ab96bbf58eeb44fc59ccfd
#
_cell.length_a   1.000
_cell.length_b   1.000
_cell.length_c   1.000
_cell.angle_alpha   90.00
_cell.angle_beta   90.00
_cell.angle_gamma   90.00
#
_symmetry.space_group_name_H-M   'P 1'
#
loop_
_entity.id
_entity.type
_entity.pdbx_description
1 polymer ?
#
loop_
_entity_poly.entity_id
_entity_poly.type
_entity_poly.pdbx_seq_one_letter_code
_entity_poly.pdbx_strand_id
1 'polypeptide(L)'
;ESTETEEPAAKSIETLKVAFVPSREPQEIITATEPLKELLKTELAKEGYDVGEVEITVGTTYEAVGEGLEAGTIDVGLIPGGTYVLYDDGAEVILTATRDGLSKDSDNAKDWNDGQPTEASDKQAVSYRALFIAGPSEKGQELAAKVNAGEELTWDDLNSANWSVMGTSSPAGYIY
;
A
#
# COMPACT_ATOMS: atom_id res chain seq x y z
N GLU A 1 -16.29 -54.25 9.41
CA GLU A 1 -16.99 -52.98 9.14
C GLU A 1 -15.93 -51.92 8.97
N SER A 2 -15.65 -51.54 7.72
CA SER A 2 -14.75 -50.43 7.39
C SER A 2 -15.55 -49.16 7.54
N THR A 3 -15.23 -48.35 8.54
CA THR A 3 -15.74 -46.99 8.67
C THR A 3 -15.02 -46.16 7.61
N GLU A 4 -15.64 -45.96 6.46
CA GLU A 4 -15.23 -44.90 5.53
C GLU A 4 -15.43 -43.56 6.25
N THR A 5 -14.33 -42.90 6.60
CA THR A 5 -14.37 -41.52 7.04
C THR A 5 -14.61 -40.71 5.77
N GLU A 6 -15.84 -40.25 5.55
CA GLU A 6 -16.13 -39.27 4.50
C GLU A 6 -15.26 -38.01 4.80
N GLU A 7 -14.28 -37.75 3.93
CA GLU A 7 -13.62 -36.43 3.92
C GLU A 7 -14.70 -35.37 3.64
N PRO A 8 -14.74 -34.29 4.41
CA PRO A 8 -15.70 -33.23 4.17
C PRO A 8 -15.50 -32.68 2.76
N ALA A 9 -16.60 -32.59 1.99
CA ALA A 9 -16.59 -32.09 0.63
C ALA A 9 -15.94 -30.69 0.61
N ALA A 10 -15.00 -30.47 -0.31
CA ALA A 10 -14.30 -29.21 -0.47
C ALA A 10 -15.31 -28.08 -0.72
N LYS A 11 -15.09 -26.93 -0.08
CA LYS A 11 -15.90 -25.72 -0.31
C LYS A 11 -15.50 -25.11 -1.65
N SER A 12 -16.42 -25.04 -2.60
CA SER A 12 -16.17 -24.53 -3.94
C SER A 12 -16.27 -22.99 -3.98
N ILE A 13 -15.26 -22.36 -4.56
CA ILE A 13 -15.21 -20.92 -4.89
C ILE A 13 -15.03 -20.84 -6.40
N GLU A 14 -16.03 -20.35 -7.13
CA GLU A 14 -15.96 -20.25 -8.59
C GLU A 14 -14.85 -19.30 -9.02
N THR A 15 -14.84 -18.07 -8.47
CA THR A 15 -13.82 -17.04 -8.72
C THR A 15 -13.48 -16.32 -7.43
N LEU A 16 -12.20 -16.31 -7.07
CA LEU A 16 -11.66 -15.48 -5.99
C LEU A 16 -11.11 -14.18 -6.59
N LYS A 17 -11.72 -13.06 -6.24
CA LYS A 17 -11.38 -11.73 -6.77
C LYS A 17 -10.46 -11.00 -5.81
N VAL A 18 -9.23 -10.78 -6.26
CA VAL A 18 -8.18 -10.09 -5.52
C VAL A 18 -7.87 -8.76 -6.19
N ALA A 19 -7.90 -7.67 -5.46
CA ALA A 19 -7.61 -6.35 -5.99
C ALA A 19 -6.47 -5.64 -5.26
N PHE A 20 -5.66 -4.93 -6.02
CA PHE A 20 -4.59 -4.07 -5.54
C PHE A 20 -4.94 -2.61 -5.77
N VAL A 21 -4.54 -1.72 -4.87
CA VAL A 21 -4.57 -0.28 -5.15
C VAL A 21 -3.48 0.09 -6.17
N PRO A 22 -3.66 1.16 -6.97
CA PRO A 22 -2.70 1.58 -7.98
C PRO A 22 -1.49 2.30 -7.35
N SER A 23 -0.73 1.58 -6.51
CA SER A 23 0.47 2.09 -5.83
C SER A 23 1.70 2.18 -6.74
N ARG A 24 1.64 1.54 -7.91
CA ARG A 24 2.62 1.55 -9.00
C ARG A 24 1.89 1.47 -10.32
N GLU A 25 2.66 1.45 -11.41
CA GLU A 25 2.10 1.20 -12.74
C GLU A 25 1.30 -0.11 -12.75
N PRO A 26 0.02 -0.11 -13.15
CA PRO A 26 -0.85 -1.30 -13.04
C PRO A 26 -0.28 -2.55 -13.67
N GLN A 27 0.37 -2.42 -14.84
CA GLN A 27 0.96 -3.57 -15.53
C GLN A 27 2.13 -4.19 -14.75
N GLU A 28 2.88 -3.40 -14.00
CA GLU A 28 3.95 -3.91 -13.13
C GLU A 28 3.37 -4.74 -11.98
N ILE A 29 2.28 -4.25 -11.36
CA ILE A 29 1.59 -4.96 -10.28
C ILE A 29 1.05 -6.29 -10.80
N ILE A 30 0.32 -6.29 -11.92
CA ILE A 30 -0.26 -7.50 -12.50
C ILE A 30 0.85 -8.53 -12.82
N THR A 31 1.94 -8.09 -13.46
CA THR A 31 3.04 -8.98 -13.82
C THR A 31 3.72 -9.57 -12.58
N ALA A 32 3.96 -8.77 -11.56
CA ALA A 32 4.61 -9.22 -10.33
C ALA A 32 3.73 -10.16 -9.50
N THR A 33 2.40 -10.04 -9.61
CA THR A 33 1.44 -10.83 -8.84
C THR A 33 0.88 -12.04 -9.58
N GLU A 34 1.23 -12.25 -10.85
CA GLU A 34 0.76 -13.40 -11.63
C GLU A 34 1.02 -14.75 -10.95
N PRO A 35 2.19 -15.01 -10.31
CA PRO A 35 2.42 -16.26 -9.58
C PRO A 35 1.49 -16.46 -8.37
N LEU A 36 0.89 -15.40 -7.84
CA LEU A 36 0.00 -15.46 -6.69
C LEU A 36 -1.28 -16.25 -7.00
N LYS A 37 -1.74 -16.28 -8.25
CA LYS A 37 -2.95 -17.01 -8.66
C LYS A 37 -2.84 -18.51 -8.35
N GLU A 38 -1.77 -19.14 -8.81
CA GLU A 38 -1.54 -20.58 -8.60
C GLU A 38 -1.17 -20.87 -7.15
N LEU A 39 -0.46 -19.95 -6.48
CA LEU A 39 -0.13 -20.09 -5.07
C LEU A 39 -1.41 -20.10 -4.22
N LEU A 40 -2.33 -19.18 -4.42
CA LEU A 40 -3.60 -19.12 -3.70
C LEU A 40 -4.44 -20.38 -3.92
N LYS A 41 -4.59 -20.84 -5.16
CA LYS A 41 -5.28 -22.09 -5.44
C LYS A 41 -4.67 -23.25 -4.69
N THR A 42 -3.35 -23.38 -4.73
CA THR A 42 -2.62 -24.49 -4.09
C THR A 42 -2.77 -24.47 -2.58
N GLU A 43 -2.60 -23.30 -1.96
CA GLU A 43 -2.68 -23.20 -0.49
C GLU A 43 -4.12 -23.36 0.01
N LEU A 44 -5.11 -22.76 -0.68
CA LEU A 44 -6.51 -22.90 -0.32
C LEU A 44 -7.03 -24.34 -0.50
N ALA A 45 -6.52 -25.09 -1.49
CA ALA A 45 -6.85 -26.50 -1.65
C ALA A 45 -6.43 -27.34 -0.44
N LYS A 46 -5.28 -27.03 0.20
CA LYS A 46 -4.84 -27.71 1.43
C LYS A 46 -5.76 -27.47 2.62
N GLU A 47 -6.47 -26.35 2.59
CA GLU A 47 -7.45 -25.96 3.61
C GLU A 47 -8.89 -26.38 3.26
N GLY A 48 -9.05 -27.21 2.23
CA GLY A 48 -10.34 -27.77 1.83
C GLY A 48 -11.19 -26.84 0.96
N TYR A 49 -10.59 -25.88 0.27
CA TYR A 49 -11.28 -25.02 -0.70
C TYR A 49 -10.89 -25.39 -2.13
N ASP A 50 -11.88 -25.53 -3.00
CA ASP A 50 -11.71 -25.73 -4.45
C ASP A 50 -11.96 -24.40 -5.16
N VAL A 51 -10.88 -23.72 -5.59
CA VAL A 51 -10.93 -22.42 -6.25
C VAL A 51 -10.78 -22.60 -7.76
N GLY A 52 -11.85 -22.31 -8.52
CA GLY A 52 -11.89 -22.42 -9.97
C GLY A 52 -10.97 -21.41 -10.64
N GLU A 53 -11.11 -20.15 -10.31
CA GLU A 53 -10.30 -19.05 -10.86
C GLU A 53 -9.84 -18.08 -9.76
N VAL A 54 -8.65 -17.51 -9.91
CA VAL A 54 -8.18 -16.35 -9.13
C VAL A 54 -8.01 -15.17 -10.10
N GLU A 55 -8.88 -14.20 -9.97
CA GLU A 55 -8.82 -12.96 -10.74
C GLU A 55 -8.03 -11.91 -9.94
N ILE A 56 -6.95 -11.36 -10.55
CA ILE A 56 -6.17 -10.28 -9.96
C ILE A 56 -6.39 -9.01 -10.77
N THR A 57 -6.83 -7.95 -10.11
CA THR A 57 -7.08 -6.64 -10.71
C THR A 57 -6.33 -5.54 -9.98
N VAL A 58 -6.15 -4.40 -10.66
CA VAL A 58 -5.66 -3.17 -10.05
C VAL A 58 -6.76 -2.12 -10.17
N GLY A 59 -7.19 -1.57 -9.05
CA GLY A 59 -8.20 -0.53 -9.03
C GLY A 59 -7.76 0.74 -9.76
N THR A 60 -8.70 1.50 -10.25
CA THR A 60 -8.42 2.80 -10.90
C THR A 60 -7.98 3.86 -9.90
N THR A 61 -8.47 3.75 -8.66
CA THR A 61 -8.12 4.60 -7.52
C THR A 61 -8.03 3.75 -6.25
N TYR A 62 -7.53 4.32 -5.17
CA TYR A 62 -7.50 3.66 -3.85
C TYR A 62 -8.92 3.45 -3.33
N GLU A 63 -9.78 4.45 -3.51
CA GLU A 63 -11.20 4.41 -3.13
C GLU A 63 -11.94 3.29 -3.86
N ALA A 64 -11.72 3.13 -5.16
CA ALA A 64 -12.39 2.11 -5.96
C ALA A 64 -12.18 0.68 -5.43
N VAL A 65 -11.02 0.40 -4.83
CA VAL A 65 -10.77 -0.89 -4.18
C VAL A 65 -11.53 -1.00 -2.87
N GLY A 66 -11.56 0.07 -2.07
CA GLY A 66 -12.34 0.13 -0.82
C GLY A 66 -13.84 -0.04 -1.07
N GLU A 67 -14.39 0.72 -2.02
CA GLU A 67 -15.79 0.61 -2.45
C GLU A 67 -16.13 -0.81 -2.98
N GLY A 68 -15.19 -1.43 -3.70
CA GLY A 68 -15.36 -2.78 -4.22
C GLY A 68 -15.42 -3.84 -3.11
N LEU A 69 -14.64 -3.68 -2.04
CA LEU A 69 -14.72 -4.52 -0.84
C LEU A 69 -16.05 -4.34 -0.13
N GLU A 70 -16.47 -3.09 0.13
CA GLU A 70 -17.74 -2.76 0.78
C GLU A 70 -18.95 -3.26 -0.02
N ALA A 71 -18.91 -3.15 -1.35
CA ALA A 71 -19.95 -3.65 -2.25
C ALA A 71 -19.93 -5.18 -2.44
N GLY A 72 -18.92 -5.90 -1.92
CA GLY A 72 -18.75 -7.34 -2.13
C GLY A 72 -18.43 -7.74 -3.58
N THR A 73 -17.91 -6.80 -4.38
CA THR A 73 -17.46 -7.07 -5.76
C THR A 73 -15.98 -7.46 -5.82
N ILE A 74 -15.25 -7.28 -4.74
CA ILE A 74 -13.87 -7.71 -4.46
C ILE A 74 -13.90 -8.54 -3.19
N ASP A 75 -13.27 -9.72 -3.21
CA ASP A 75 -13.23 -10.62 -2.05
C ASP A 75 -12.03 -10.29 -1.14
N VAL A 76 -10.88 -9.94 -1.73
CA VAL A 76 -9.64 -9.61 -1.03
C VAL A 76 -9.02 -8.35 -1.61
N GLY A 77 -8.81 -7.33 -0.80
CA GLY A 77 -8.18 -6.08 -1.19
C GLY A 77 -6.84 -5.86 -0.49
N LEU A 78 -5.80 -5.51 -1.25
CA LEU A 78 -4.53 -5.04 -0.69
C LEU A 78 -4.54 -3.51 -0.71
N ILE A 79 -4.90 -2.94 0.44
CA ILE A 79 -5.11 -1.50 0.63
C ILE A 79 -4.26 -0.96 1.78
N PRO A 80 -3.90 0.34 1.79
CA PRO A 80 -3.29 0.98 2.96
C PRO A 80 -4.25 1.04 4.15
N GLY A 81 -3.69 1.02 5.37
CA GLY A 81 -4.49 1.12 6.59
C GLY A 81 -5.39 2.35 6.65
N GLY A 82 -4.94 3.49 6.10
CA GLY A 82 -5.77 4.70 6.04
C GLY A 82 -6.95 4.58 5.07
N THR A 83 -6.78 3.89 3.96
CA THR A 83 -7.90 3.58 3.06
C THR A 83 -8.88 2.63 3.75
N TYR A 84 -8.37 1.60 4.46
CA TYR A 84 -9.19 0.67 5.21
C TYR A 84 -10.11 1.38 6.20
N VAL A 85 -9.62 2.36 6.98
CA VAL A 85 -10.42 3.12 7.96
C VAL A 85 -11.63 3.84 7.33
N LEU A 86 -11.58 4.14 6.02
CA LEU A 86 -12.71 4.77 5.32
C LEU A 86 -13.77 3.75 4.87
N TYR A 87 -13.45 2.46 4.87
CA TYR A 87 -14.27 1.36 4.33
C TYR A 87 -14.31 0.15 5.28
N ASP A 88 -14.13 0.36 6.59
CA ASP A 88 -14.03 -0.70 7.60
C ASP A 88 -15.35 -1.42 7.88
N ASP A 89 -16.48 -0.80 7.53
CA ASP A 89 -17.80 -1.45 7.63
C ASP A 89 -17.99 -2.62 6.64
N GLY A 90 -17.23 -2.64 5.54
CA GLY A 90 -17.36 -3.63 4.46
C GLY A 90 -16.29 -4.72 4.44
N ALA A 91 -15.26 -4.65 5.28
CA ALA A 91 -14.15 -5.58 5.24
C ALA A 91 -13.47 -5.75 6.61
N GLU A 92 -12.83 -6.90 6.81
CA GLU A 92 -12.00 -7.17 8.00
C GLU A 92 -10.54 -7.34 7.61
N VAL A 93 -9.62 -6.88 8.47
CA VAL A 93 -8.19 -7.10 8.28
C VAL A 93 -7.84 -8.54 8.59
N ILE A 94 -7.35 -9.27 7.59
CA ILE A 94 -6.91 -10.67 7.74
C ILE A 94 -5.39 -10.82 7.80
N LEU A 95 -4.63 -9.91 7.18
CA LEU A 95 -3.17 -9.92 7.14
C LEU A 95 -2.63 -8.49 7.08
N THR A 96 -1.44 -8.29 7.60
CA THR A 96 -0.67 -7.07 7.38
C THR A 96 0.64 -7.41 6.65
N ALA A 97 0.89 -6.74 5.52
CA ALA A 97 2.14 -6.89 4.80
C ALA A 97 3.28 -6.24 5.58
N THR A 98 4.39 -6.95 5.69
CA THR A 98 5.64 -6.44 6.26
C THR A 98 6.63 -6.15 5.15
N ARG A 99 7.57 -5.26 5.40
CA ARG A 99 8.66 -4.93 4.46
C ARG A 99 9.91 -4.55 5.23
N ASP A 100 11.03 -4.60 4.54
CA ASP A 100 12.29 -4.10 5.08
C ASP A 100 12.23 -2.58 5.25
N GLY A 101 12.88 -2.09 6.29
CA GLY A 101 13.06 -0.66 6.52
C GLY A 101 14.10 -0.06 5.58
N LEU A 102 14.32 1.23 5.74
CA LEU A 102 15.31 1.97 4.98
C LEU A 102 16.51 2.34 5.85
N SER A 103 17.64 2.59 5.20
CA SER A 103 18.88 3.05 5.86
C SER A 103 18.73 4.44 6.48
N LYS A 104 17.70 5.20 6.09
CA LYS A 104 17.36 6.51 6.64
C LYS A 104 16.00 6.47 7.32
N ASP A 105 15.96 6.93 8.57
CA ASP A 105 14.75 7.12 9.35
C ASP A 105 15.00 8.25 10.37
N SER A 106 14.78 9.50 9.95
CA SER A 106 15.01 10.68 10.76
C SER A 106 13.81 11.62 10.74
N ASP A 107 13.55 12.26 11.89
CA ASP A 107 12.57 13.34 12.01
C ASP A 107 13.11 14.67 11.47
N ASN A 108 14.42 14.77 11.27
CA ASN A 108 15.05 15.98 10.75
C ASN A 108 15.16 15.90 9.22
N ALA A 109 14.48 16.80 8.52
CA ALA A 109 14.47 16.85 7.06
C ALA A 109 15.89 16.99 6.44
N LYS A 110 16.80 17.66 7.13
CA LYS A 110 18.18 17.83 6.68
C LYS A 110 18.93 16.51 6.53
N ASP A 111 18.64 15.52 7.37
CA ASP A 111 19.33 14.23 7.35
C ASP A 111 19.01 13.42 6.09
N TRP A 112 17.91 13.77 5.40
CA TRP A 112 17.53 13.16 4.13
C TRP A 112 18.31 13.73 2.94
N ASN A 113 18.96 14.91 3.12
CA ASN A 113 19.68 15.67 2.10
C ASN A 113 21.20 15.47 2.17
N ASP A 114 21.69 14.36 2.68
CA ASP A 114 23.11 14.07 2.85
C ASP A 114 23.83 13.65 1.56
N GLY A 115 23.11 13.57 0.44
CA GLY A 115 23.65 13.16 -0.86
C GLY A 115 23.95 11.66 -0.98
N GLN A 116 23.62 10.87 0.04
CA GLN A 116 23.81 9.43 0.00
C GLN A 116 22.52 8.71 -0.47
N PRO A 117 22.63 7.60 -1.19
CA PRO A 117 21.45 6.82 -1.56
C PRO A 117 20.75 6.27 -0.31
N THR A 118 19.44 6.12 -0.42
CA THR A 118 18.64 5.40 0.58
C THR A 118 18.55 3.94 0.15
N GLU A 119 18.97 3.05 1.02
CA GLU A 119 19.05 1.60 0.77
C GLU A 119 18.09 0.84 1.69
N ALA A 120 17.73 -0.38 1.32
CA ALA A 120 16.99 -1.27 2.22
C ALA A 120 17.89 -1.69 3.39
N SER A 121 17.29 -1.83 4.56
CA SER A 121 17.95 -2.37 5.76
C SER A 121 17.37 -3.75 6.11
N ASP A 122 18.09 -4.53 6.88
CA ASP A 122 17.66 -5.84 7.40
C ASP A 122 16.63 -5.73 8.55
N LYS A 123 16.27 -4.52 8.93
CA LYS A 123 15.27 -4.26 9.98
C LYS A 123 13.89 -4.14 9.36
N GLN A 124 12.93 -4.84 9.94
CA GLN A 124 11.54 -4.72 9.55
C GLN A 124 11.03 -3.29 9.77
N ALA A 125 10.40 -2.71 8.76
CA ALA A 125 9.72 -1.43 8.91
C ALA A 125 8.46 -1.59 9.78
N VAL A 126 8.34 -0.76 10.80
CA VAL A 126 7.14 -0.67 11.67
C VAL A 126 6.37 0.63 11.42
N SER A 127 6.96 1.54 10.64
CA SER A 127 6.38 2.81 10.21
C SER A 127 7.01 3.25 8.90
N TYR A 128 6.43 4.23 8.26
CA TYR A 128 7.08 4.98 7.21
C TYR A 128 6.66 6.44 7.27
N ARG A 129 7.41 7.31 6.60
CA ARG A 129 7.23 8.76 6.66
C ARG A 129 6.66 9.28 5.37
N ALA A 130 5.74 10.23 5.45
CA ALA A 130 5.46 11.14 4.35
C ALA A 130 6.55 12.21 4.30
N LEU A 131 7.01 12.56 3.11
CA LEU A 131 8.02 13.57 2.91
C LEU A 131 7.44 14.74 2.11
N PHE A 132 7.73 15.96 2.55
CA PHE A 132 7.54 17.16 1.76
C PHE A 132 8.81 17.39 0.94
N ILE A 133 8.68 17.48 -0.37
CA ILE A 133 9.82 17.58 -1.29
C ILE A 133 9.78 18.93 -1.98
N ALA A 134 10.86 19.69 -1.85
CA ALA A 134 11.05 20.94 -2.57
C ALA A 134 11.45 20.67 -4.02
N GLY A 135 10.65 21.14 -4.97
CA GLY A 135 10.94 21.04 -6.40
C GLY A 135 12.01 22.04 -6.89
N PRO A 136 12.32 22.05 -8.19
CA PRO A 136 13.38 22.88 -8.79
C PRO A 136 12.95 24.34 -9.01
N SER A 137 11.75 24.76 -8.62
CA SER A 137 11.32 26.15 -8.72
C SER A 137 12.15 27.05 -7.81
N GLU A 138 12.22 28.35 -8.10
CA GLU A 138 12.93 29.34 -7.28
C GLU A 138 12.48 29.27 -5.81
N LYS A 139 11.15 29.23 -5.57
CA LYS A 139 10.60 29.10 -4.21
C LYS A 139 10.94 27.75 -3.58
N GLY A 140 10.90 26.65 -4.33
CA GLY A 140 11.30 25.34 -3.82
C GLY A 140 12.77 25.33 -3.41
N GLN A 141 13.66 25.92 -4.19
CA GLN A 141 15.09 25.99 -3.86
C GLN A 141 15.37 26.92 -2.66
N GLU A 142 14.61 28.00 -2.50
CA GLU A 142 14.66 28.86 -1.30
C GLU A 142 14.31 28.06 -0.03
N LEU A 143 13.20 27.30 -0.05
CA LEU A 143 12.78 26.45 1.06
C LEU A 143 13.83 25.37 1.37
N ALA A 144 14.35 24.70 0.35
CA ALA A 144 15.40 23.70 0.50
C ALA A 144 16.67 24.28 1.13
N ALA A 145 17.07 25.50 0.73
CA ALA A 145 18.24 26.17 1.30
C ALA A 145 18.06 26.48 2.80
N LYS A 146 16.89 26.95 3.22
CA LYS A 146 16.58 27.17 4.64
C LYS A 146 16.69 25.86 5.45
N VAL A 147 16.05 24.79 4.98
CA VAL A 147 16.11 23.47 5.66
C VAL A 147 17.56 22.97 5.76
N ASN A 148 18.33 23.06 4.69
CA ASN A 148 19.73 22.63 4.69
C ASN A 148 20.63 23.49 5.60
N ALA A 149 20.28 24.76 5.80
CA ALA A 149 20.94 25.63 6.77
C ALA A 149 20.55 25.32 8.22
N GLY A 150 19.50 24.49 8.44
CA GLY A 150 18.96 24.20 9.76
C GLY A 150 18.03 25.29 10.27
N GLU A 151 17.47 26.11 9.37
CA GLU A 151 16.48 27.12 9.69
C GLU A 151 15.08 26.49 9.73
N GLU A 152 14.22 26.95 10.63
CA GLU A 152 12.81 26.56 10.67
C GLU A 152 12.04 27.27 9.56
N LEU A 153 11.15 26.52 8.90
CA LEU A 153 10.21 27.07 7.95
C LEU A 153 9.04 27.73 8.69
N THR A 154 8.68 28.94 8.28
CA THR A 154 7.52 29.64 8.78
C THR A 154 6.27 29.34 7.97
N TRP A 155 5.09 29.65 8.52
CA TRP A 155 3.85 29.57 7.76
C TRP A 155 3.82 30.50 6.54
N ASP A 156 4.49 31.65 6.62
CA ASP A 156 4.61 32.56 5.47
C ASP A 156 5.46 31.96 4.36
N ASP A 157 6.53 31.21 4.71
CA ASP A 157 7.32 30.47 3.74
C ASP A 157 6.48 29.45 3.01
N LEU A 158 5.67 28.68 3.74
CA LEU A 158 4.84 27.61 3.19
C LEU A 158 3.65 28.16 2.40
N ASN A 159 2.95 29.18 2.91
CA ASN A 159 1.79 29.77 2.25
C ASN A 159 2.12 30.46 0.92
N SER A 160 3.37 30.85 0.72
CA SER A 160 3.82 31.46 -0.54
C SER A 160 4.26 30.45 -1.60
N ALA A 161 4.22 29.16 -1.29
CA ALA A 161 4.59 28.08 -2.20
C ALA A 161 3.37 27.51 -2.93
N ASN A 162 3.60 26.96 -4.14
CA ASN A 162 2.62 26.14 -4.84
C ASN A 162 2.81 24.68 -4.43
N TRP A 163 1.74 24.03 -3.97
CA TRP A 163 1.75 22.68 -3.49
C TRP A 163 1.14 21.70 -4.49
N SER A 164 1.81 20.56 -4.68
CA SER A 164 1.23 19.38 -5.30
C SER A 164 0.96 18.37 -4.19
N VAL A 165 -0.30 18.00 -4.00
CA VAL A 165 -0.73 17.10 -2.94
C VAL A 165 -1.26 15.79 -3.53
N MET A 166 -1.06 14.71 -2.78
CA MET A 166 -1.65 13.40 -3.10
C MET A 166 -3.12 13.39 -2.69
N GLY A 167 -3.90 12.45 -3.27
CA GLY A 167 -5.27 12.21 -2.83
C GLY A 167 -5.35 11.79 -1.36
N THR A 168 -6.47 12.12 -0.70
CA THR A 168 -6.68 11.88 0.74
C THR A 168 -6.73 10.40 1.14
N SER A 169 -6.93 9.48 0.20
CA SER A 169 -6.85 8.03 0.40
C SER A 169 -5.42 7.49 0.41
N SER A 170 -4.44 8.26 -0.09
CA SER A 170 -3.03 7.90 -0.02
C SER A 170 -2.44 8.31 1.32
N PRO A 171 -1.59 7.48 1.97
CA PRO A 171 -0.87 7.88 3.19
C PRO A 171 -0.13 9.20 3.06
N ALA A 172 0.48 9.47 1.89
CA ALA A 172 1.12 10.76 1.62
C ALA A 172 0.12 11.92 1.48
N GLY A 173 -1.17 11.64 1.41
CA GLY A 173 -2.24 12.64 1.32
C GLY A 173 -2.98 12.90 2.64
N TYR A 174 -2.93 12.01 3.63
CA TYR A 174 -3.65 12.17 4.91
C TYR A 174 -2.75 12.27 6.15
N ILE A 175 -1.42 12.11 6.03
CA ILE A 175 -0.46 12.18 7.16
C ILE A 175 0.13 13.60 7.35
N TYR A 176 -0.40 14.63 6.80
CA TYR A 176 0.13 16.00 7.01
C TYR A 176 -0.92 16.97 7.54
#